data_4606edb9a8649df1f3df58ece84b60b9
#
_entry.id   4606edb9a8649df1f3df58ece84b60b9
#
_cell.length_a   1.000
_cell.length_b   1.000
_cell.length_c   1.000
_cell.angle_alpha   90.00
_cell.angle_beta   90.00
_cell.angle_gamma   90.00
#
_symmetry.space_group_name_H-M   'P 1'
#
loop_
_entity.id
_entity.type
_entity.pdbx_description
1 polymer ?
#
loop_
_entity_poly.entity_id
_entity_poly.type
_entity_poly.pdbx_seq_one_letter_code
_entity_poly.pdbx_strand_id
1 'polypeptide(L)'
;IEGIEWVRLHYAYPTEFPYDILRVMAENPKVCSYLDLALQHASDSMLKKMLRKTTKAETKALLNEIRSKVPGIHIRTTLITGHPGETEEDFEEMMDFVREMRFERLGVFPYSHEEDTYSWRHYKDDIPEEEKQRRANMIMELQSGISTEINQTKVGQVIRVIIDREEGDVYVGRSEYDSPEVDPEV
;
A
#
# COMPACT_ATOMS: atom_id res chain seq x y z
N ILE A 1 27.68 -1.45 4.00
CA ILE A 1 28.12 -0.22 4.69
C ILE A 1 28.03 -0.52 6.18
N GLU A 2 29.06 -0.17 6.92
CA GLU A 2 29.12 -0.31 8.38
C GLU A 2 28.16 0.70 9.02
N GLY A 3 27.45 0.30 10.09
CA GLY A 3 26.48 1.16 10.79
C GLY A 3 25.08 1.22 10.17
N ILE A 4 24.85 0.66 8.98
CA ILE A 4 23.48 0.52 8.43
C ILE A 4 22.84 -0.72 9.02
N GLU A 5 21.73 -0.53 9.73
CA GLU A 5 20.96 -1.60 10.35
C GLU A 5 19.81 -2.08 9.45
N TRP A 6 19.04 -1.14 8.87
CA TRP A 6 17.92 -1.43 8.00
C TRP A 6 17.95 -0.61 6.72
N VAL A 7 17.58 -1.27 5.63
CA VAL A 7 17.31 -0.68 4.32
C VAL A 7 15.87 -1.02 3.94
N ARG A 8 15.04 -0.02 3.73
CA ARG A 8 13.63 -0.18 3.35
C ARG A 8 13.40 0.31 1.93
N LEU A 9 12.59 -0.44 1.19
CA LEU A 9 12.23 -0.09 -0.17
C LEU A 9 10.90 0.66 -0.18
N HIS A 10 10.93 1.86 -0.73
CA HIS A 10 9.79 2.71 -0.95
C HIS A 10 9.53 2.94 -2.43
N TYR A 11 8.28 3.16 -2.81
CA TYR A 11 7.87 3.58 -4.14
C TYR A 11 8.27 2.62 -5.25
N ALA A 12 8.07 1.32 -5.06
CA ALA A 12 8.17 0.38 -6.16
C ALA A 12 6.94 0.50 -7.08
N TYR A 13 7.19 0.30 -8.35
CA TYR A 13 6.15 0.32 -9.38
C TYR A 13 5.79 -1.11 -9.78
N PRO A 14 4.51 -1.46 -9.98
CA PRO A 14 4.14 -2.83 -10.32
C PRO A 14 4.55 -3.26 -11.73
N THR A 15 4.65 -2.29 -12.66
CA THR A 15 5.09 -2.57 -14.03
C THR A 15 6.61 -2.69 -14.07
N GLU A 16 7.13 -3.70 -14.79
CA GLU A 16 8.57 -3.97 -14.89
C GLU A 16 9.24 -4.18 -13.53
N PHE A 17 8.53 -4.83 -12.61
CA PHE A 17 9.02 -5.06 -11.26
C PHE A 17 10.33 -5.88 -11.28
N PRO A 18 11.39 -5.43 -10.58
CA PRO A 18 12.69 -6.10 -10.57
C PRO A 18 12.68 -7.33 -9.64
N TYR A 19 12.27 -8.48 -10.14
CA TYR A 19 12.06 -9.70 -9.34
C TYR A 19 13.30 -10.19 -8.58
N ASP A 20 14.50 -9.88 -9.04
CA ASP A 20 15.77 -10.22 -8.35
C ASP A 20 15.90 -9.55 -7.00
N ILE A 21 15.21 -8.41 -6.76
CA ILE A 21 15.19 -7.76 -5.45
C ILE A 21 14.58 -8.65 -4.37
N LEU A 22 13.61 -9.50 -4.74
CA LEU A 22 12.93 -10.39 -3.79
C LEU A 22 13.89 -11.40 -3.16
N ARG A 23 14.88 -11.88 -3.93
CA ARG A 23 15.93 -12.74 -3.38
C ARG A 23 16.80 -11.98 -2.36
N VAL A 24 17.16 -10.74 -2.69
CA VAL A 24 17.94 -9.90 -1.77
C VAL A 24 17.17 -9.62 -0.48
N MET A 25 15.86 -9.37 -0.57
CA MET A 25 14.98 -9.16 0.60
C MET A 25 14.87 -10.43 1.46
N ALA A 26 14.77 -11.60 0.83
CA ALA A 26 14.68 -12.88 1.54
C ALA A 26 15.98 -13.31 2.23
N GLU A 27 17.14 -13.00 1.64
CA GLU A 27 18.45 -13.50 2.08
C GLU A 27 19.22 -12.51 2.95
N ASN A 28 18.94 -11.20 2.88
CA ASN A 28 19.70 -10.17 3.56
C ASN A 28 18.94 -9.59 4.76
N PRO A 29 19.35 -9.90 6.00
CA PRO A 29 18.62 -9.45 7.20
C PRO A 29 18.68 -7.93 7.45
N LYS A 30 19.44 -7.18 6.66
CA LYS A 30 19.44 -5.71 6.69
C LYS A 30 18.39 -5.10 5.77
N VAL A 31 17.82 -5.87 4.84
CA VAL A 31 16.74 -5.40 3.98
C VAL A 31 15.42 -5.75 4.64
N CYS A 32 14.65 -4.74 5.01
CA CYS A 32 13.38 -4.93 5.70
C CYS A 32 12.42 -5.78 4.86
N SER A 33 11.69 -6.67 5.50
CA SER A 33 10.58 -7.41 4.88
C SER A 33 9.37 -6.50 4.71
N TYR A 34 9.56 -5.42 3.95
CA TYR A 34 8.60 -4.35 3.71
C TYR A 34 8.74 -3.83 2.28
N LEU A 35 7.63 -3.64 1.61
CA LEU A 35 7.62 -3.12 0.24
C LEU A 35 6.42 -2.20 0.03
N ASP A 36 6.69 -0.98 -0.44
CA ASP A 36 5.65 -0.01 -0.80
C ASP A 36 5.43 -0.03 -2.32
N LEU A 37 4.22 -0.43 -2.73
CA LEU A 37 3.77 -0.56 -4.12
C LEU A 37 2.62 0.39 -4.41
N ALA A 38 2.84 1.42 -5.21
CA ALA A 38 1.82 2.40 -5.59
C ALA A 38 0.87 1.83 -6.66
N LEU A 39 -0.16 1.06 -6.25
CA LEU A 39 -1.10 0.41 -7.16
C LEU A 39 -2.13 1.38 -7.77
N GLN A 40 -2.59 2.34 -7.01
CA GLN A 40 -3.54 3.41 -7.34
C GLN A 40 -4.99 2.94 -7.50
N HIS A 41 -5.26 1.86 -8.20
CA HIS A 41 -6.59 1.27 -8.40
C HIS A 41 -6.49 -0.23 -8.66
N ALA A 42 -7.64 -0.94 -8.66
CA ALA A 42 -7.73 -2.36 -8.95
C ALA A 42 -8.59 -2.70 -10.18
N SER A 43 -9.52 -1.81 -10.58
CA SER A 43 -10.31 -2.03 -11.79
C SER A 43 -9.48 -1.77 -13.05
N ASP A 44 -9.54 -2.68 -14.02
CA ASP A 44 -8.80 -2.56 -15.28
C ASP A 44 -9.25 -1.35 -16.09
N SER A 45 -10.53 -0.96 -15.99
CA SER A 45 -11.07 0.24 -16.65
C SER A 45 -10.38 1.50 -16.11
N MET A 46 -10.22 1.59 -14.80
CA MET A 46 -9.60 2.72 -14.12
C MET A 46 -8.10 2.73 -14.30
N LEU A 47 -7.44 1.58 -14.17
CA LEU A 47 -6.00 1.46 -14.43
C LEU A 47 -5.64 1.98 -15.83
N LYS A 48 -6.46 1.65 -16.84
CA LYS A 48 -6.29 2.15 -18.20
C LYS A 48 -6.50 3.67 -18.30
N LYS A 49 -7.53 4.24 -17.64
CA LYS A 49 -7.76 5.69 -17.59
C LYS A 49 -6.63 6.44 -16.90
N MET A 50 -6.06 5.86 -15.85
CA MET A 50 -4.90 6.38 -15.12
C MET A 50 -3.58 6.14 -15.83
N LEU A 51 -3.59 5.61 -17.06
CA LEU A 51 -2.41 5.24 -17.85
C LEU A 51 -1.47 4.24 -17.13
N ARG A 52 -2.02 3.40 -16.27
CA ARG A 52 -1.28 2.31 -15.64
C ARG A 52 -1.10 1.16 -16.63
N LYS A 53 0.14 0.70 -16.80
CA LYS A 53 0.49 -0.38 -17.73
C LYS A 53 0.44 -1.75 -17.03
N THR A 54 -0.60 -1.99 -16.27
CA THR A 54 -0.83 -3.24 -15.55
C THR A 54 -2.33 -3.51 -15.45
N THR A 55 -2.70 -4.76 -15.29
CA THR A 55 -4.05 -5.21 -15.04
C THR A 55 -4.22 -5.68 -13.60
N LYS A 56 -5.47 -5.84 -13.13
CA LYS A 56 -5.77 -6.45 -11.83
C LYS A 56 -5.16 -7.85 -11.72
N ALA A 57 -5.27 -8.66 -12.77
CA ALA A 57 -4.75 -10.02 -12.78
C ALA A 57 -3.22 -10.05 -12.64
N GLU A 58 -2.51 -9.21 -13.37
CA GLU A 58 -1.05 -9.08 -13.26
C GLU A 58 -0.62 -8.57 -11.89
N THR A 59 -1.34 -7.59 -11.34
CA THR A 59 -1.09 -7.07 -9.99
C THR A 59 -1.27 -8.16 -8.94
N LYS A 60 -2.35 -8.95 -9.00
CA LYS A 60 -2.56 -10.09 -8.10
C LYS A 60 -1.47 -11.14 -8.21
N ALA A 61 -1.06 -11.48 -9.43
CA ALA A 61 0.03 -12.43 -9.66
C ALA A 61 1.35 -11.93 -9.04
N LEU A 62 1.68 -10.65 -9.24
CA LEU A 62 2.85 -10.01 -8.64
C LEU A 62 2.82 -10.06 -7.11
N LEU A 63 1.70 -9.65 -6.49
CA LEU A 63 1.56 -9.66 -5.02
C LEU A 63 1.71 -11.07 -4.43
N ASN A 64 1.13 -12.06 -5.08
CA ASN A 64 1.24 -13.47 -4.66
C ASN A 64 2.68 -13.98 -4.81
N GLU A 65 3.37 -13.62 -5.89
CA GLU A 65 4.78 -13.98 -6.09
C GLU A 65 5.68 -13.32 -5.04
N ILE A 66 5.48 -12.04 -4.73
CA ILE A 66 6.19 -11.32 -3.69
C ILE A 66 6.04 -12.05 -2.35
N ARG A 67 4.81 -12.36 -1.94
CA ARG A 67 4.52 -13.06 -0.68
C ARG A 67 5.08 -14.48 -0.64
N SER A 68 5.10 -15.16 -1.77
CA SER A 68 5.70 -16.51 -1.88
C SER A 68 7.22 -16.49 -1.73
N LYS A 69 7.89 -15.49 -2.30
CA LYS A 69 9.36 -15.38 -2.29
C LYS A 69 9.91 -14.74 -1.01
N VAL A 70 9.14 -13.87 -0.36
CA VAL A 70 9.50 -13.21 0.88
C VAL A 70 8.40 -13.47 1.93
N PRO A 71 8.40 -14.65 2.56
CA PRO A 71 7.39 -15.00 3.56
C PRO A 71 7.37 -13.97 4.71
N GLY A 72 6.17 -13.52 5.09
CA GLY A 72 6.00 -12.53 6.16
C GLY A 72 6.23 -11.08 5.73
N ILE A 73 6.45 -10.81 4.44
CA ILE A 73 6.59 -9.44 3.95
C ILE A 73 5.35 -8.61 4.24
N HIS A 74 5.55 -7.36 4.66
CA HIS A 74 4.50 -6.37 4.79
C HIS A 74 4.43 -5.54 3.51
N ILE A 75 3.29 -5.61 2.85
CA ILE A 75 3.04 -4.83 1.63
C ILE A 75 2.21 -3.61 1.99
N ARG A 76 2.79 -2.45 1.69
CA ARG A 76 2.09 -1.17 1.72
C ARG A 76 1.62 -0.82 0.32
N THR A 77 0.44 -0.24 0.22
CA THR A 77 -0.07 0.31 -1.04
C THR A 77 -0.78 1.63 -0.84
N THR A 78 -0.95 2.35 -1.93
CA THR A 78 -1.75 3.56 -2.01
C THR A 78 -2.79 3.41 -3.10
N LEU A 79 -4.04 3.75 -2.78
CA LEU A 79 -5.17 3.75 -3.70
C LEU A 79 -5.75 5.16 -3.84
N ILE A 80 -6.45 5.41 -4.93
CA ILE A 80 -7.14 6.66 -5.24
C ILE A 80 -8.61 6.34 -5.51
N THR A 81 -9.52 7.07 -4.86
CA THR A 81 -10.96 6.98 -5.08
C THR A 81 -11.50 8.19 -5.81
N GLY A 82 -12.53 7.99 -6.62
CA GLY A 82 -13.22 9.11 -7.29
C GLY A 82 -12.43 9.74 -8.43
N HIS A 83 -11.54 9.00 -9.08
CA HIS A 83 -10.96 9.45 -10.35
C HIS A 83 -12.09 9.61 -11.39
N PRO A 84 -12.04 10.63 -12.29
CA PRO A 84 -13.06 10.90 -13.29
C PRO A 84 -13.52 9.64 -14.03
N GLY A 85 -14.83 9.40 -14.00
CA GLY A 85 -15.49 8.25 -14.61
C GLY A 85 -15.31 6.92 -13.89
N GLU A 86 -14.95 6.93 -12.60
CA GLU A 86 -15.02 5.74 -11.72
C GLU A 86 -16.48 5.40 -11.43
N THR A 87 -16.93 4.24 -11.86
CA THR A 87 -18.28 3.75 -11.60
C THR A 87 -18.39 3.09 -10.22
N GLU A 88 -19.62 2.78 -9.79
CA GLU A 88 -19.80 2.01 -8.54
C GLU A 88 -19.23 0.59 -8.69
N GLU A 89 -19.35 -0.02 -9.87
CA GLU A 89 -18.76 -1.33 -10.14
C GLU A 89 -17.22 -1.30 -10.06
N ASP A 90 -16.57 -0.25 -10.56
CA ASP A 90 -15.13 -0.06 -10.44
C ASP A 90 -14.70 0.06 -8.97
N PHE A 91 -15.49 0.77 -8.17
CA PHE A 91 -15.25 0.94 -6.75
C PHE A 91 -15.48 -0.37 -5.96
N GLU A 92 -16.56 -1.09 -6.23
CA GLU A 92 -16.81 -2.40 -5.62
C GLU A 92 -15.70 -3.39 -5.95
N GLU A 93 -15.22 -3.40 -7.20
CA GLU A 93 -14.10 -4.23 -7.64
C GLU A 93 -12.81 -3.90 -6.86
N MET A 94 -12.57 -2.62 -6.54
CA MET A 94 -11.45 -2.20 -5.70
C MET A 94 -11.63 -2.63 -4.25
N MET A 95 -12.84 -2.54 -3.69
CA MET A 95 -13.15 -3.04 -2.35
C MET A 95 -12.91 -4.55 -2.23
N ASP A 96 -13.35 -5.32 -3.23
CA ASP A 96 -13.14 -6.78 -3.27
C ASP A 96 -11.65 -7.13 -3.39
N PHE A 97 -10.90 -6.37 -4.17
CA PHE A 97 -9.46 -6.53 -4.28
C PHE A 97 -8.76 -6.28 -2.93
N VAL A 98 -9.14 -5.26 -2.18
CA VAL A 98 -8.59 -4.99 -0.83
C VAL A 98 -8.95 -6.14 0.14
N ARG A 99 -10.20 -6.65 0.11
CA ARG A 99 -10.61 -7.81 0.92
C ARG A 99 -9.77 -9.06 0.63
N GLU A 100 -9.51 -9.31 -0.64
CA GLU A 100 -8.78 -10.50 -1.09
C GLU A 100 -7.28 -10.38 -0.82
N MET A 101 -6.69 -9.25 -1.16
CA MET A 101 -5.24 -9.07 -1.05
C MET A 101 -4.76 -8.80 0.37
N ARG A 102 -5.62 -8.28 1.26
CA ARG A 102 -5.34 -8.09 2.70
C ARG A 102 -3.99 -7.42 2.93
N PHE A 103 -3.88 -6.18 2.51
CA PHE A 103 -2.64 -5.41 2.68
C PHE A 103 -2.35 -5.17 4.17
N GLU A 104 -1.09 -5.27 4.55
CA GLU A 104 -0.63 -4.98 5.91
C GLU A 104 -0.74 -3.48 6.20
N ARG A 105 -0.46 -2.65 5.18
CA ARG A 105 -0.60 -1.19 5.24
C ARG A 105 -1.25 -0.68 3.95
N LEU A 106 -2.19 0.23 4.09
CA LEU A 106 -2.86 0.85 2.95
C LEU A 106 -3.22 2.30 3.28
N GLY A 107 -2.89 3.19 2.37
CA GLY A 107 -3.40 4.55 2.35
C GLY A 107 -4.34 4.74 1.17
N VAL A 108 -5.39 5.55 1.35
CA VAL A 108 -6.29 5.92 0.26
C VAL A 108 -6.48 7.43 0.25
N PHE A 109 -6.51 7.99 -0.96
CA PHE A 109 -6.70 9.42 -1.16
C PHE A 109 -7.90 9.65 -2.09
N PRO A 110 -8.79 10.60 -1.75
CA PRO A 110 -9.73 11.14 -2.73
C PRO A 110 -8.94 11.74 -3.90
N TYR A 111 -9.43 11.54 -5.12
CA TYR A 111 -8.80 12.11 -6.31
C TYR A 111 -8.80 13.64 -6.25
N SER A 112 -7.65 14.25 -6.47
CA SER A 112 -7.49 15.69 -6.67
C SER A 112 -7.28 16.00 -8.16
N HIS A 113 -8.07 16.95 -8.67
CA HIS A 113 -8.04 17.31 -10.09
C HIS A 113 -6.96 18.36 -10.37
N GLU A 114 -5.70 17.91 -10.33
CA GLU A 114 -4.51 18.75 -10.45
C GLU A 114 -4.31 19.25 -11.88
N GLU A 115 -4.12 20.56 -12.02
CA GLU A 115 -3.86 21.22 -13.29
C GLU A 115 -2.64 20.60 -14.00
N ASP A 116 -2.67 20.65 -15.33
CA ASP A 116 -1.62 20.14 -16.22
C ASP A 116 -1.37 18.62 -16.20
N THR A 117 -2.08 17.85 -15.38
CA THR A 117 -2.02 16.40 -15.46
C THR A 117 -2.75 15.86 -16.70
N TYR A 118 -2.48 14.60 -17.07
CA TYR A 118 -3.20 13.93 -18.15
C TYR A 118 -4.71 13.90 -17.87
N SER A 119 -5.11 13.51 -16.65
CA SER A 119 -6.51 13.42 -16.26
C SER A 119 -7.23 14.75 -16.33
N TRP A 120 -6.59 15.84 -15.86
CA TRP A 120 -7.13 17.19 -15.96
C TRP A 120 -7.38 17.64 -17.41
N ARG A 121 -6.50 17.27 -18.34
CA ARG A 121 -6.62 17.65 -19.76
C ARG A 121 -7.63 16.83 -20.53
N HIS A 122 -7.94 15.60 -20.11
CA HIS A 122 -8.71 14.65 -20.91
C HIS A 122 -10.05 14.24 -20.29
N TYR A 123 -10.22 14.45 -18.99
CA TYR A 123 -11.43 14.06 -18.28
C TYR A 123 -12.02 15.25 -17.53
N LYS A 124 -13.34 15.30 -17.47
CA LYS A 124 -14.05 16.21 -16.59
C LYS A 124 -14.09 15.56 -15.20
N ASP A 125 -13.83 16.31 -14.15
CA ASP A 125 -14.07 15.85 -12.78
C ASP A 125 -15.59 15.82 -12.53
N ASP A 126 -16.16 14.64 -12.65
CA ASP A 126 -17.61 14.40 -12.66
C ASP A 126 -18.11 13.70 -11.40
N ILE A 127 -17.19 13.39 -10.45
CA ILE A 127 -17.54 12.76 -9.17
C ILE A 127 -17.49 13.82 -8.07
N PRO A 128 -18.63 14.01 -7.33
CA PRO A 128 -18.66 14.96 -6.22
C PRO A 128 -17.61 14.65 -5.15
N GLU A 129 -17.03 15.69 -4.54
CA GLU A 129 -16.01 15.53 -3.51
C GLU A 129 -16.49 14.69 -2.32
N GLU A 130 -17.76 14.85 -1.94
CA GLU A 130 -18.38 14.04 -0.87
C GLU A 130 -18.37 12.55 -1.22
N GLU A 131 -18.58 12.19 -2.48
CA GLU A 131 -18.56 10.81 -2.95
C GLU A 131 -17.13 10.23 -2.97
N LYS A 132 -16.16 11.00 -3.44
CA LYS A 132 -14.75 10.62 -3.38
C LYS A 132 -14.33 10.32 -1.94
N GLN A 133 -14.70 11.20 -1.01
CA GLN A 133 -14.41 11.05 0.42
C GLN A 133 -15.17 9.87 1.04
N ARG A 134 -16.45 9.66 0.66
CA ARG A 134 -17.23 8.50 1.11
C ARG A 134 -16.53 7.19 0.74
N ARG A 135 -16.12 7.05 -0.51
CA ARG A 135 -15.40 5.89 -1.02
C ARG A 135 -14.06 5.67 -0.29
N ALA A 136 -13.31 6.75 -0.08
CA ALA A 136 -12.06 6.68 0.67
C ALA A 136 -12.28 6.18 2.11
N ASN A 137 -13.29 6.70 2.80
CA ASN A 137 -13.63 6.30 4.16
C ASN A 137 -14.04 4.82 4.23
N MET A 138 -14.80 4.32 3.25
CA MET A 138 -15.19 2.90 3.20
C MET A 138 -13.99 1.96 3.05
N ILE A 139 -13.02 2.31 2.20
CA ILE A 139 -11.78 1.53 2.07
C ILE A 139 -10.98 1.59 3.36
N MET A 140 -10.87 2.76 4.00
CA MET A 140 -10.12 2.90 5.26
C MET A 140 -10.77 2.13 6.41
N GLU A 141 -12.09 2.08 6.47
CA GLU A 141 -12.81 1.26 7.46
C GLU A 141 -12.53 -0.24 7.24
N LEU A 142 -12.63 -0.72 5.99
CA LEU A 142 -12.29 -2.09 5.63
C LEU A 142 -10.83 -2.40 6.01
N GLN A 143 -9.90 -1.53 5.63
CA GLN A 143 -8.47 -1.70 5.93
C GLN A 143 -8.18 -1.68 7.43
N SER A 144 -8.87 -0.87 8.21
CA SER A 144 -8.72 -0.84 9.66
C SER A 144 -9.04 -2.19 10.28
N GLY A 145 -10.11 -2.86 9.81
CA GLY A 145 -10.44 -4.23 10.21
C GLY A 145 -9.34 -5.22 9.86
N ILE A 146 -8.87 -5.18 8.60
CA ILE A 146 -7.78 -6.06 8.12
C ILE A 146 -6.50 -5.84 8.93
N SER A 147 -6.11 -4.59 9.16
CA SER A 147 -4.90 -4.24 9.93
C SER A 147 -5.01 -4.72 11.39
N THR A 148 -6.19 -4.61 11.98
CA THR A 148 -6.46 -5.10 13.35
C THR A 148 -6.27 -6.61 13.42
N GLU A 149 -6.86 -7.36 12.51
CA GLU A 149 -6.72 -8.82 12.45
C GLU A 149 -5.25 -9.23 12.27
N ILE A 150 -4.53 -8.59 11.34
CA ILE A 150 -3.11 -8.89 11.09
C ILE A 150 -2.26 -8.57 12.31
N ASN A 151 -2.46 -7.39 12.95
CA ASN A 151 -1.70 -7.01 14.14
C ASN A 151 -2.02 -7.92 15.34
N GLN A 152 -3.25 -8.41 15.46
CA GLN A 152 -3.62 -9.37 16.50
C GLN A 152 -2.81 -10.68 16.43
N THR A 153 -2.39 -11.09 15.24
CA THR A 153 -1.53 -12.29 15.09
C THR A 153 -0.12 -12.10 15.66
N LYS A 154 0.30 -10.85 15.91
CA LYS A 154 1.61 -10.51 16.45
C LYS A 154 1.63 -10.43 17.98
N VAL A 155 0.47 -10.44 18.63
CA VAL A 155 0.37 -10.37 20.08
C VAL A 155 1.06 -11.57 20.71
N GLY A 156 1.96 -11.30 21.66
CA GLY A 156 2.79 -12.32 22.31
C GLY A 156 4.08 -12.70 21.55
N GLN A 157 4.30 -12.14 20.37
CA GLN A 157 5.58 -12.29 19.65
C GLN A 157 6.61 -11.28 20.15
N VAL A 158 7.89 -11.66 20.07
CA VAL A 158 9.02 -10.75 20.29
C VAL A 158 9.47 -10.21 18.94
N ILE A 159 9.40 -8.89 18.77
CA ILE A 159 9.83 -8.22 17.55
C ILE A 159 11.00 -7.27 17.82
N ARG A 160 11.85 -7.07 16.83
CA ARG A 160 12.94 -6.10 16.88
C ARG A 160 12.42 -4.70 16.55
N VAL A 161 12.78 -3.71 17.37
CA VAL A 161 12.33 -2.32 17.23
C VAL A 161 13.55 -1.40 17.25
N ILE A 162 13.56 -0.39 16.39
CA ILE A 162 14.45 0.77 16.51
C ILE A 162 13.70 1.83 17.30
N ILE A 163 14.31 2.29 18.38
CA ILE A 163 13.77 3.39 19.19
C ILE A 163 14.04 4.70 18.45
N ASP A 164 13.00 5.45 18.16
CA ASP A 164 13.09 6.75 17.51
C ASP A 164 13.10 7.90 18.51
N ARG A 165 12.37 7.76 19.62
CA ARG A 165 12.29 8.80 20.68
C ARG A 165 11.83 8.26 22.02
N GLU A 166 12.02 9.05 23.04
CA GLU A 166 11.51 8.85 24.39
C GLU A 166 10.35 9.83 24.65
N GLU A 167 9.24 9.32 25.16
CA GLU A 167 8.07 10.12 25.53
C GLU A 167 7.62 9.81 26.97
N GLY A 168 8.06 10.63 27.93
CA GLY A 168 7.79 10.38 29.33
C GLY A 168 8.39 9.08 29.81
N ASP A 169 7.56 8.13 30.23
CA ASP A 169 8.00 6.82 30.75
C ASP A 169 7.99 5.69 29.69
N VAL A 170 7.81 6.03 28.41
CA VAL A 170 7.77 5.07 27.31
C VAL A 170 8.78 5.40 26.23
N TYR A 171 9.22 4.38 25.50
CA TYR A 171 9.99 4.54 24.29
C TYR A 171 9.05 4.31 23.09
N VAL A 172 9.20 5.15 22.08
CA VAL A 172 8.46 5.02 20.83
C VAL A 172 9.42 4.68 19.72
N GLY A 173 9.07 3.69 18.91
CA GLY A 173 9.91 3.22 17.85
C GLY A 173 9.12 2.56 16.73
N ARG A 174 9.84 1.87 15.87
CA ARG A 174 9.27 1.16 14.72
C ARG A 174 9.95 -0.17 14.48
N SER A 175 9.16 -1.10 13.99
CA SER A 175 9.68 -2.39 13.56
C SER A 175 10.21 -2.34 12.11
N GLU A 176 10.79 -3.43 11.63
CA GLU A 176 11.16 -3.55 10.21
C GLU A 176 9.94 -3.47 9.26
N TYR A 177 8.74 -3.64 9.78
CA TYR A 177 7.47 -3.64 9.04
C TYR A 177 6.79 -2.27 8.99
N ASP A 178 7.37 -1.25 9.61
CA ASP A 178 6.74 0.05 9.76
C ASP A 178 7.66 1.16 9.23
N SER A 179 7.11 1.95 8.31
CA SER A 179 7.81 3.10 7.73
C SER A 179 7.70 4.32 8.65
N PRO A 180 8.77 5.10 8.82
CA PRO A 180 8.70 6.33 9.62
C PRO A 180 7.60 7.27 9.10
N GLU A 181 6.91 7.95 10.01
CA GLU A 181 5.94 9.03 9.76
C GLU A 181 4.63 8.61 9.05
N VAL A 182 4.54 7.41 8.49
CA VAL A 182 3.37 6.98 7.71
C VAL A 182 2.70 5.70 8.22
N ASP A 183 3.44 4.84 8.91
CA ASP A 183 2.91 3.59 9.48
C ASP A 183 2.80 3.70 11.01
N PRO A 184 2.07 2.78 11.68
CA PRO A 184 1.96 2.78 13.14
C PRO A 184 3.30 2.66 13.84
N GLU A 185 3.40 3.33 14.98
CA GLU A 185 4.54 3.23 15.90
C GLU A 185 4.33 2.10 16.92
N VAL A 186 5.41 1.64 17.49
CA VAL A 186 5.45 0.59 18.52
C VAL A 186 5.89 1.17 19.85
#